data_2919fd844e9316c17681761ff951d4be
#
_entry.id   2919fd844e9316c17681761ff951d4be
#
_cell.length_a   1.000
_cell.length_b   1.000
_cell.length_c   1.000
_cell.angle_alpha   90.00
_cell.angle_beta   90.00
_cell.angle_gamma   90.00
#
_symmetry.space_group_name_H-M   'P 1'
#
loop_
_entity.id
_entity.type
_entity.pdbx_description
1 polymer ?
#
loop_
_entity_poly.entity_id
_entity_poly.type
_entity_poly.pdbx_seq_one_letter_code
_entity_poly.pdbx_strand_id
1 'polypeptide(L)'
;EELLLKSSVESANITLEYSLRATAAFVAYIFDDYNRASMHSRKIQDIADKSPGLYIINVQAFYDGMSSYALAKTTIDCKKWRKRGRKTIKKFVKWMKDCPSNNAHKVLLLKAEDASLFGAKSKKKREIAEQSYNAAILSATDNGFVNIAAIASERAAEFYTNIGEVELFSSHIAQAHELYFKWGAVGKCECITKKYPGIAFNTQYTQ
;
A
#
# COMPACT_ATOMS: atom_id res chain seq x y z
N GLU A 1 21.20 -5.93 -0.58
CA GLU A 1 20.35 -5.61 0.58
C GLU A 1 20.85 -6.30 1.85
N GLU A 2 21.00 -7.63 1.85
CA GLU A 2 21.41 -8.40 3.03
C GLU A 2 22.77 -7.97 3.59
N LEU A 3 23.77 -7.71 2.73
CA LEU A 3 25.10 -7.23 3.15
C LEU A 3 25.02 -5.86 3.83
N LEU A 4 24.24 -4.93 3.28
CA LEU A 4 24.04 -3.60 3.88
C LEU A 4 23.32 -3.68 5.22
N LEU A 5 22.29 -4.53 5.31
CA LEU A 5 21.60 -4.76 6.56
C LEU A 5 22.51 -5.37 7.62
N LYS A 6 23.33 -6.36 7.26
CA LYS A 6 24.30 -6.96 8.15
C LYS A 6 25.29 -5.92 8.67
N SER A 7 25.88 -5.13 7.78
CA SER A 7 26.81 -4.05 8.13
C SER A 7 26.15 -3.00 9.04
N SER A 8 24.90 -2.62 8.80
CA SER A 8 24.19 -1.64 9.66
C SER A 8 23.92 -2.16 11.09
N VAL A 9 23.65 -3.45 11.23
CA VAL A 9 23.48 -4.10 12.54
C VAL A 9 24.81 -4.22 13.26
N GLU A 10 25.87 -4.67 12.57
CA GLU A 10 27.22 -4.81 13.14
C GLU A 10 27.80 -3.45 13.59
N SER A 11 27.53 -2.37 12.85
CA SER A 11 27.94 -1.01 13.21
C SER A 11 27.04 -0.31 14.22
N ALA A 12 25.99 -0.97 14.72
CA ALA A 12 24.96 -0.41 15.59
C ALA A 12 24.32 0.89 15.04
N ASN A 13 24.28 1.06 13.71
CA ASN A 13 23.67 2.22 13.08
C ASN A 13 22.17 2.04 12.94
N ILE A 14 21.45 2.35 14.00
CA ILE A 14 19.99 2.18 14.11
C ILE A 14 19.23 2.93 13.02
N THR A 15 19.67 4.16 12.67
CA THR A 15 19.01 4.96 11.64
C THR A 15 19.14 4.34 10.25
N LEU A 16 20.33 3.83 9.93
CA LEU A 16 20.58 3.15 8.66
C LEU A 16 19.79 1.85 8.57
N GLU A 17 19.82 1.02 9.63
CA GLU A 17 19.03 -0.21 9.68
C GLU A 17 17.53 0.08 9.48
N TYR A 18 17.01 1.10 10.17
CA TYR A 18 15.62 1.50 10.04
C TYR A 18 15.28 1.88 8.59
N SER A 19 16.09 2.73 7.98
CA SER A 19 15.87 3.21 6.62
C SER A 19 15.92 2.07 5.59
N LEU A 20 16.90 1.17 5.71
CA LEU A 20 17.03 0.00 4.83
C LEU A 20 15.83 -0.94 4.95
N ARG A 21 15.39 -1.26 6.18
CA ARG A 21 14.24 -2.14 6.38
C ARG A 21 12.93 -1.50 5.96
N ALA A 22 12.73 -0.20 6.18
CA ALA A 22 11.54 0.51 5.73
C ALA A 22 11.46 0.53 4.19
N THR A 23 12.59 0.76 3.52
CA THR A 23 12.68 0.69 2.05
C THR A 23 12.43 -0.73 1.54
N ALA A 24 13.03 -1.73 2.18
CA ALA A 24 12.80 -3.13 1.83
C ALA A 24 11.33 -3.55 2.00
N ALA A 25 10.67 -3.09 3.06
CA ALA A 25 9.25 -3.33 3.27
C ALA A 25 8.38 -2.68 2.18
N PHE A 26 8.71 -1.45 1.80
CA PHE A 26 8.05 -0.73 0.72
C PHE A 26 8.20 -1.48 -0.62
N VAL A 27 9.42 -1.80 -1.03
CA VAL A 27 9.69 -2.50 -2.29
C VAL A 27 9.00 -3.86 -2.32
N ALA A 28 9.12 -4.65 -1.26
CA ALA A 28 8.46 -5.95 -1.15
C ALA A 28 6.93 -5.83 -1.30
N TYR A 29 6.32 -4.79 -0.69
CA TYR A 29 4.89 -4.54 -0.84
C TYR A 29 4.51 -4.24 -2.29
N ILE A 30 5.26 -3.38 -2.99
CA ILE A 30 4.98 -3.00 -4.39
C ILE A 30 5.01 -4.22 -5.32
N PHE A 31 5.87 -5.20 -5.04
CA PHE A 31 5.98 -6.44 -5.83
C PHE A 31 5.22 -7.62 -5.22
N ASP A 32 4.19 -7.37 -4.42
CA ASP A 32 3.25 -8.35 -3.87
C ASP A 32 3.86 -9.38 -2.90
N ASP A 33 5.12 -9.17 -2.43
CA ASP A 33 5.74 -9.99 -1.36
C ASP A 33 5.36 -9.45 0.02
N TYR A 34 4.10 -9.66 0.40
CA TYR A 34 3.54 -9.13 1.65
C TYR A 34 4.15 -9.76 2.90
N ASN A 35 4.64 -11.00 2.80
CA ASN A 35 5.32 -11.68 3.90
C ASN A 35 6.66 -11.00 4.22
N ARG A 36 7.48 -10.74 3.20
CA ARG A 36 8.75 -10.02 3.33
C ARG A 36 8.53 -8.59 3.80
N ALA A 37 7.54 -7.89 3.24
CA ALA A 37 7.16 -6.54 3.66
C ALA A 37 6.80 -6.49 5.16
N SER A 38 5.96 -7.41 5.62
CA SER A 38 5.58 -7.53 7.04
C SER A 38 6.76 -7.92 7.93
N MET A 39 7.65 -8.81 7.48
CA MET A 39 8.84 -9.21 8.22
C MET A 39 9.75 -8.01 8.50
N HIS A 40 10.07 -7.21 7.49
CA HIS A 40 10.91 -6.01 7.65
C HIS A 40 10.23 -4.99 8.54
N SER A 41 8.95 -4.70 8.34
CA SER A 41 8.18 -3.74 9.14
C SER A 41 8.15 -4.10 10.63
N ARG A 42 8.05 -5.40 10.96
CA ARG A 42 8.02 -5.84 12.37
C ARG A 42 9.36 -5.69 13.08
N LYS A 43 10.48 -5.92 12.37
CA LYS A 43 11.83 -5.81 12.95
C LYS A 43 12.19 -4.40 13.40
N ILE A 44 11.55 -3.37 12.84
CA ILE A 44 11.84 -1.96 13.15
C ILE A 44 10.72 -1.25 13.90
N GLN A 45 9.69 -1.98 14.32
CA GLN A 45 8.55 -1.37 15.00
C GLN A 45 8.95 -0.66 16.31
N ASP A 46 9.82 -1.27 17.11
CA ASP A 46 10.28 -0.71 18.38
C ASP A 46 11.21 0.51 18.20
N ILE A 47 11.87 0.60 17.04
CA ILE A 47 12.74 1.73 16.68
C ILE A 47 11.88 2.95 16.35
N ALA A 48 10.76 2.75 15.68
CA ALA A 48 9.85 3.81 15.28
C ALA A 48 9.34 4.63 16.48
N ASP A 49 9.10 3.96 17.60
CA ASP A 49 8.59 4.59 18.82
C ASP A 49 9.68 5.44 19.54
N LYS A 50 10.95 5.18 19.26
CA LYS A 50 12.11 5.88 19.85
C LYS A 50 12.63 7.06 19.02
N SER A 51 12.20 7.20 17.78
CA SER A 51 12.69 8.23 16.85
C SER A 51 11.54 9.02 16.21
N PRO A 52 10.75 9.75 17.02
CA PRO A 52 9.60 10.49 16.50
C PRO A 52 10.04 11.60 15.52
N GLY A 53 9.20 11.87 14.51
CA GLY A 53 9.40 12.99 13.58
C GLY A 53 10.07 12.64 12.24
N LEU A 54 10.63 11.46 12.08
CA LEU A 54 11.19 11.05 10.79
C LEU A 54 10.08 10.64 9.81
N TYR A 55 10.07 11.23 8.60
CA TYR A 55 9.11 10.89 7.55
C TYR A 55 9.07 9.39 7.20
N ILE A 56 10.23 8.73 7.24
CA ILE A 56 10.34 7.29 6.95
C ILE A 56 9.47 6.42 7.88
N ILE A 57 9.16 6.91 9.10
CA ILE A 57 8.24 6.25 10.04
C ILE A 57 6.81 6.24 9.52
N ASN A 58 6.40 7.33 8.85
CA ASN A 58 5.10 7.40 8.20
C ASN A 58 5.02 6.39 7.04
N VAL A 59 6.06 6.33 6.21
CA VAL A 59 6.19 5.39 5.10
C VAL A 59 6.11 3.95 5.60
N GLN A 60 6.94 3.58 6.58
CA GLN A 60 6.96 2.24 7.17
C GLN A 60 5.61 1.85 7.75
N ALA A 61 4.98 2.73 8.53
CA ALA A 61 3.70 2.43 9.15
C ALA A 61 2.60 2.22 8.09
N PHE A 62 2.62 2.97 6.99
CA PHE A 62 1.68 2.80 5.91
C PHE A 62 1.81 1.41 5.26
N TYR A 63 3.01 1.02 4.85
CA TYR A 63 3.22 -0.27 4.20
C TYR A 63 3.06 -1.46 5.17
N ASP A 64 3.30 -1.27 6.47
CA ASP A 64 2.93 -2.26 7.49
C ASP A 64 1.42 -2.50 7.55
N GLY A 65 0.64 -1.41 7.51
CA GLY A 65 -0.82 -1.48 7.47
C GLY A 65 -1.35 -2.14 6.19
N MET A 66 -0.83 -1.73 5.04
CA MET A 66 -1.22 -2.28 3.74
C MET A 66 -0.87 -3.77 3.62
N SER A 67 0.35 -4.16 3.99
CA SER A 67 0.76 -5.58 4.04
C SER A 67 -0.11 -6.40 5.00
N SER A 68 -0.50 -5.80 6.13
CA SER A 68 -1.39 -6.47 7.07
C SER A 68 -2.76 -6.77 6.47
N TYR A 69 -3.34 -5.87 5.68
CA TYR A 69 -4.60 -6.13 5.00
C TYR A 69 -4.46 -7.13 3.86
N ALA A 70 -3.36 -7.09 3.11
CA ALA A 70 -3.07 -8.10 2.09
C ALA A 70 -2.96 -9.50 2.71
N LEU A 71 -2.21 -9.65 3.82
CA LEU A 71 -2.09 -10.90 4.57
C LEU A 71 -3.43 -11.33 5.21
N ALA A 72 -4.29 -10.41 5.62
CA ALA A 72 -5.63 -10.73 6.10
C ALA A 72 -6.53 -11.36 5.03
N LYS A 73 -6.27 -11.07 3.73
CA LYS A 73 -7.00 -11.67 2.59
C LYS A 73 -6.49 -13.07 2.24
N THR A 74 -5.20 -13.34 2.46
CA THR A 74 -4.52 -14.53 1.93
C THR A 74 -4.19 -15.59 2.99
N THR A 75 -4.29 -15.27 4.28
CA THR A 75 -3.91 -16.20 5.35
C THR A 75 -5.09 -16.58 6.25
N ILE A 76 -4.94 -17.68 6.98
CA ILE A 76 -5.91 -18.14 7.97
C ILE A 76 -6.02 -17.18 9.18
N ASP A 77 -4.98 -16.41 9.44
CA ASP A 77 -4.89 -15.47 10.57
C ASP A 77 -5.55 -14.09 10.28
N CYS A 78 -6.63 -14.07 9.48
CA CYS A 78 -7.33 -12.85 9.08
C CYS A 78 -7.60 -11.88 10.25
N LYS A 79 -8.08 -12.38 11.39
CA LYS A 79 -8.40 -11.55 12.57
C LYS A 79 -7.16 -10.85 13.14
N LYS A 80 -6.03 -11.54 13.20
CA LYS A 80 -4.74 -11.03 13.71
C LYS A 80 -4.23 -9.90 12.81
N TRP A 81 -4.17 -10.15 11.52
CA TRP A 81 -3.69 -9.20 10.53
C TRP A 81 -4.60 -7.97 10.42
N ARG A 82 -5.91 -8.17 10.39
CA ARG A 82 -6.89 -7.08 10.43
C ARG A 82 -6.74 -6.21 11.69
N LYS A 83 -6.52 -6.80 12.87
CA LYS A 83 -6.27 -6.06 14.12
C LYS A 83 -5.04 -5.16 13.99
N ARG A 84 -3.97 -5.65 13.33
CA ARG A 84 -2.75 -4.88 13.06
C ARG A 84 -3.04 -3.71 12.11
N GLY A 85 -3.69 -3.95 10.98
CA GLY A 85 -4.11 -2.90 10.03
C GLY A 85 -4.97 -1.81 10.70
N ARG A 86 -5.89 -2.18 11.57
CA ARG A 86 -6.72 -1.22 12.33
C ARG A 86 -5.92 -0.37 13.33
N LYS A 87 -4.84 -0.89 13.91
CA LYS A 87 -3.91 -0.07 14.72
C LYS A 87 -3.26 1.00 13.85
N THR A 88 -2.88 0.64 12.62
CA THR A 88 -2.33 1.58 11.65
C THR A 88 -3.33 2.67 11.28
N ILE A 89 -4.61 2.33 11.01
CA ILE A 89 -5.64 3.35 10.76
C ILE A 89 -5.71 4.35 11.91
N LYS A 90 -5.75 3.87 13.17
CA LYS A 90 -5.80 4.75 14.35
C LYS A 90 -4.60 5.70 14.43
N LYS A 91 -3.39 5.20 14.11
CA LYS A 91 -2.16 5.99 14.07
C LYS A 91 -2.25 7.09 12.99
N PHE A 92 -2.68 6.73 11.77
CA PHE A 92 -2.84 7.68 10.67
C PHE A 92 -3.96 8.70 10.89
N VAL A 93 -5.08 8.31 11.51
CA VAL A 93 -6.15 9.25 11.89
C VAL A 93 -5.64 10.29 12.88
N LYS A 94 -4.73 9.93 13.80
CA LYS A 94 -4.08 10.89 14.67
C LYS A 94 -3.18 11.85 13.87
N TRP A 95 -2.31 11.33 13.03
CA TRP A 95 -1.41 12.14 12.20
C TRP A 95 -2.14 13.04 11.17
N MET A 96 -3.30 12.57 10.69
CA MET A 96 -4.13 13.36 9.77
C MET A 96 -4.65 14.65 10.39
N LYS A 97 -4.82 14.71 11.72
CA LYS A 97 -5.24 15.94 12.41
C LYS A 97 -4.20 17.05 12.28
N ASP A 98 -2.91 16.67 12.32
CA ASP A 98 -1.80 17.61 12.28
C ASP A 98 -1.41 17.95 10.83
N CYS A 99 -1.50 16.97 9.91
CA CYS A 99 -1.13 17.14 8.50
C CYS A 99 -2.11 16.37 7.58
N PRO A 100 -3.28 16.96 7.26
CA PRO A 100 -4.31 16.29 6.44
C PRO A 100 -3.82 15.94 5.03
N SER A 101 -3.14 16.85 4.33
CA SER A 101 -2.65 16.67 2.96
C SER A 101 -1.76 15.43 2.81
N ASN A 102 -0.91 15.16 3.81
CA ASN A 102 0.04 14.04 3.78
C ASN A 102 -0.55 12.70 4.23
N ASN A 103 -1.73 12.70 4.87
CA ASN A 103 -2.24 11.52 5.55
C ASN A 103 -3.68 11.13 5.16
N ALA A 104 -4.50 12.04 4.64
CA ALA A 104 -5.91 11.77 4.34
C ALA A 104 -6.07 10.61 3.35
N HIS A 105 -5.34 10.64 2.23
CA HIS A 105 -5.35 9.59 1.21
C HIS A 105 -4.92 8.23 1.77
N LYS A 106 -3.96 8.18 2.68
CA LYS A 106 -3.51 6.94 3.35
C LYS A 106 -4.57 6.38 4.29
N VAL A 107 -5.25 7.25 5.06
CA VAL A 107 -6.38 6.85 5.92
C VAL A 107 -7.51 6.26 5.08
N LEU A 108 -7.85 6.93 3.97
CA LEU A 108 -8.91 6.47 3.05
C LEU A 108 -8.57 5.11 2.45
N LEU A 109 -7.35 4.94 1.96
CA LEU A 109 -6.91 3.67 1.37
C LEU A 109 -6.90 2.53 2.40
N LEU A 110 -6.38 2.76 3.60
CA LEU A 110 -6.41 1.76 4.67
C LEU A 110 -7.84 1.40 5.10
N LYS A 111 -8.77 2.36 5.10
CA LYS A 111 -10.21 2.09 5.38
C LYS A 111 -10.85 1.29 4.25
N ALA A 112 -10.51 1.58 2.99
CA ALA A 112 -10.95 0.81 1.84
C ALA A 112 -10.52 -0.66 1.96
N GLU A 113 -9.27 -0.91 2.33
CA GLU A 113 -8.72 -2.24 2.56
C GLU A 113 -9.44 -2.98 3.71
N ASP A 114 -9.74 -2.32 4.86
CA ASP A 114 -10.51 -2.95 5.95
C ASP A 114 -11.93 -3.32 5.52
N ALA A 115 -12.59 -2.47 4.74
CA ALA A 115 -13.94 -2.72 4.24
C ALA A 115 -13.96 -3.81 3.17
N SER A 116 -12.97 -3.83 2.27
CA SER A 116 -12.86 -4.79 1.16
C SER A 116 -12.76 -6.24 1.62
N LEU A 117 -12.27 -6.51 2.83
CA LEU A 117 -12.24 -7.86 3.42
C LEU A 117 -13.62 -8.53 3.49
N PHE A 118 -14.67 -7.74 3.46
CA PHE A 118 -16.07 -8.20 3.60
C PHE A 118 -16.95 -7.75 2.44
N GLY A 119 -16.41 -7.09 1.41
CA GLY A 119 -17.16 -6.51 0.29
C GLY A 119 -17.98 -7.55 -0.48
N ALA A 120 -17.44 -8.73 -0.71
CA ALA A 120 -18.17 -9.82 -1.37
C ALA A 120 -19.37 -10.35 -0.56
N LYS A 121 -19.34 -10.20 0.77
CA LYS A 121 -20.34 -10.75 1.69
C LYS A 121 -21.35 -9.71 2.21
N SER A 122 -21.09 -8.43 2.04
CA SER A 122 -21.89 -7.35 2.62
C SER A 122 -21.97 -6.15 1.69
N LYS A 123 -23.18 -5.84 1.19
CA LYS A 123 -23.44 -4.67 0.33
C LYS A 123 -22.93 -3.38 0.97
N LYS A 124 -23.25 -3.15 2.25
CA LYS A 124 -22.77 -1.97 2.99
C LYS A 124 -21.24 -1.87 3.03
N LYS A 125 -20.53 -3.00 3.19
CA LYS A 125 -19.05 -3.02 3.19
C LYS A 125 -18.49 -2.81 1.80
N ARG A 126 -19.17 -3.28 0.76
CA ARG A 126 -18.85 -3.02 -0.64
C ARG A 126 -18.92 -1.53 -0.92
N GLU A 127 -20.04 -0.88 -0.64
CA GLU A 127 -20.23 0.56 -0.83
C GLU A 127 -19.17 1.40 -0.09
N ILE A 128 -18.84 1.05 1.16
CA ILE A 128 -17.77 1.72 1.92
C ILE A 128 -16.41 1.53 1.24
N ALA A 129 -16.09 0.34 0.73
CA ALA A 129 -14.83 0.08 0.05
C ALA A 129 -14.72 0.90 -1.24
N GLU A 130 -15.74 0.88 -2.10
CA GLU A 130 -15.83 1.64 -3.35
C GLU A 130 -15.62 3.14 -3.12
N GLN A 131 -16.41 3.72 -2.23
CA GLN A 131 -16.29 5.15 -1.88
C GLN A 131 -14.91 5.49 -1.33
N SER A 132 -14.35 4.63 -0.48
CA SER A 132 -13.05 4.88 0.15
C SER A 132 -11.89 4.73 -0.84
N TYR A 133 -11.94 3.79 -1.80
CA TYR A 133 -10.93 3.69 -2.87
C TYR A 133 -10.96 4.91 -3.77
N ASN A 134 -12.15 5.31 -4.25
CA ASN A 134 -12.30 6.48 -5.12
C ASN A 134 -11.83 7.75 -4.42
N ALA A 135 -12.21 7.95 -3.17
CA ALA A 135 -11.77 9.09 -2.37
C ALA A 135 -10.25 9.06 -2.11
N ALA A 136 -9.64 7.88 -1.92
CA ALA A 136 -8.21 7.75 -1.75
C ALA A 136 -7.44 8.11 -3.02
N ILE A 137 -7.89 7.64 -4.20
CA ILE A 137 -7.31 7.98 -5.50
C ILE A 137 -7.38 9.48 -5.73
N LEU A 138 -8.57 10.08 -5.59
CA LEU A 138 -8.77 11.51 -5.77
C LEU A 138 -7.89 12.32 -4.82
N SER A 139 -7.95 12.04 -3.52
CA SER A 139 -7.16 12.76 -2.51
C SER A 139 -5.65 12.62 -2.73
N ALA A 140 -5.16 11.47 -3.18
CA ALA A 140 -3.75 11.27 -3.51
C ALA A 140 -3.35 12.06 -4.76
N THR A 141 -4.20 12.09 -5.79
CA THR A 141 -3.97 12.82 -7.03
C THR A 141 -3.92 14.33 -6.78
N ASP A 142 -4.91 14.86 -6.06
CA ASP A 142 -5.03 16.30 -5.75
C ASP A 142 -3.85 16.83 -4.93
N ASN A 143 -3.26 15.97 -4.09
CA ASN A 143 -2.11 16.33 -3.26
C ASN A 143 -0.75 15.90 -3.86
N GLY A 144 -0.72 15.42 -5.12
CA GLY A 144 0.53 15.09 -5.82
C GLY A 144 1.18 13.75 -5.41
N PHE A 145 0.49 12.89 -4.66
CA PHE A 145 0.99 11.57 -4.24
C PHE A 145 0.71 10.51 -5.32
N VAL A 146 1.35 10.66 -6.48
CA VAL A 146 1.13 9.79 -7.65
C VAL A 146 1.33 8.31 -7.31
N ASN A 147 2.34 7.98 -6.50
CA ASN A 147 2.62 6.62 -6.04
C ASN A 147 1.46 6.03 -5.22
N ILE A 148 0.83 6.82 -4.36
CA ILE A 148 -0.30 6.35 -3.56
C ILE A 148 -1.57 6.23 -4.41
N ALA A 149 -1.77 7.14 -5.37
CA ALA A 149 -2.87 7.04 -6.33
C ALA A 149 -2.75 5.75 -7.18
N ALA A 150 -1.52 5.41 -7.64
CA ALA A 150 -1.26 4.17 -8.36
C ALA A 150 -1.60 2.92 -7.54
N ILE A 151 -1.11 2.87 -6.30
CA ILE A 151 -1.41 1.77 -5.36
C ILE A 151 -2.93 1.69 -5.10
N ALA A 152 -3.60 2.82 -4.86
CA ALA A 152 -5.03 2.84 -4.59
C ALA A 152 -5.86 2.32 -5.78
N SER A 153 -5.47 2.69 -7.01
CA SER A 153 -6.10 2.19 -8.25
C SER A 153 -5.87 0.69 -8.44
N GLU A 154 -4.66 0.18 -8.19
CA GLU A 154 -4.37 -1.26 -8.26
C GLU A 154 -5.17 -2.05 -7.21
N ARG A 155 -5.25 -1.53 -5.98
CA ARG A 155 -6.03 -2.17 -4.90
C ARG A 155 -7.53 -2.14 -5.18
N ALA A 156 -8.05 -1.06 -5.78
CA ALA A 156 -9.43 -0.99 -6.25
C ALA A 156 -9.71 -2.03 -7.35
N ALA A 157 -8.81 -2.17 -8.33
CA ALA A 157 -8.92 -3.20 -9.36
C ALA A 157 -9.02 -4.61 -8.76
N GLU A 158 -8.14 -4.97 -7.82
CA GLU A 158 -8.21 -6.27 -7.14
C GLU A 158 -9.52 -6.46 -6.36
N PHE A 159 -10.02 -5.39 -5.74
CA PHE A 159 -11.32 -5.44 -5.07
C PHE A 159 -12.46 -5.71 -6.06
N TYR A 160 -12.48 -5.03 -7.21
CA TYR A 160 -13.50 -5.23 -8.25
C TYR A 160 -13.44 -6.63 -8.87
N THR A 161 -12.25 -7.20 -9.05
CA THR A 161 -12.10 -8.61 -9.44
C THR A 161 -12.79 -9.54 -8.45
N ASN A 162 -12.62 -9.31 -7.14
CA ASN A 162 -13.18 -10.16 -6.08
C ASN A 162 -14.72 -10.08 -5.97
N ILE A 163 -15.35 -9.06 -6.52
CA ILE A 163 -16.80 -8.89 -6.54
C ILE A 163 -17.42 -9.11 -7.93
N GLY A 164 -16.58 -9.45 -8.93
CA GLY A 164 -17.03 -9.79 -10.28
C GLY A 164 -17.31 -8.62 -11.22
N GLU A 165 -16.85 -7.40 -10.89
CA GLU A 165 -17.05 -6.17 -11.67
C GLU A 165 -15.91 -5.99 -12.68
N VAL A 166 -16.00 -6.66 -13.83
CA VAL A 166 -14.91 -6.76 -14.85
C VAL A 166 -14.57 -5.42 -15.48
N GLU A 167 -15.57 -4.60 -15.79
CA GLU A 167 -15.34 -3.29 -16.42
C GLU A 167 -14.60 -2.34 -15.46
N LEU A 168 -15.01 -2.31 -14.19
CA LEU A 168 -14.37 -1.50 -13.17
C LEU A 168 -12.95 -2.00 -12.87
N PHE A 169 -12.75 -3.33 -12.84
CA PHE A 169 -11.40 -3.90 -12.77
C PHE A 169 -10.52 -3.39 -13.91
N SER A 170 -10.99 -3.51 -15.17
CA SER A 170 -10.20 -3.13 -16.34
C SER A 170 -9.85 -1.64 -16.33
N SER A 171 -10.79 -0.78 -15.96
CA SER A 171 -10.58 0.66 -15.84
C SER A 171 -9.55 1.00 -14.76
N HIS A 172 -9.68 0.43 -13.56
CA HIS A 172 -8.79 0.74 -12.45
C HIS A 172 -7.38 0.18 -12.62
N ILE A 173 -7.22 -1.00 -13.26
CA ILE A 173 -5.88 -1.54 -13.50
C ILE A 173 -5.15 -0.77 -14.62
N ALA A 174 -5.86 -0.29 -15.63
CA ALA A 174 -5.30 0.61 -16.65
C ALA A 174 -4.85 1.94 -16.01
N GLN A 175 -5.69 2.54 -15.15
CA GLN A 175 -5.34 3.74 -14.39
C GLN A 175 -4.12 3.52 -13.49
N ALA A 176 -4.04 2.38 -12.80
CA ALA A 176 -2.90 2.04 -11.97
C ALA A 176 -1.61 1.97 -12.78
N HIS A 177 -1.64 1.30 -13.94
CA HIS A 177 -0.50 1.21 -14.85
C HIS A 177 0.00 2.59 -15.30
N GLU A 178 -0.91 3.47 -15.73
CA GLU A 178 -0.58 4.84 -16.13
C GLU A 178 0.07 5.63 -14.98
N LEU A 179 -0.50 5.54 -13.78
CA LEU A 179 0.02 6.22 -12.59
C LEU A 179 1.37 5.66 -12.14
N TYR A 180 1.59 4.34 -12.22
CA TYR A 180 2.90 3.73 -11.97
C TYR A 180 3.94 4.19 -12.98
N PHE A 181 3.56 4.29 -14.26
CA PHE A 181 4.45 4.82 -15.29
C PHE A 181 4.80 6.28 -15.02
N LYS A 182 3.81 7.12 -14.73
CA LYS A 182 4.00 8.54 -14.36
C LYS A 182 4.89 8.71 -13.14
N TRP A 183 4.84 7.77 -12.20
CA TRP A 183 5.72 7.75 -11.03
C TRP A 183 7.15 7.28 -11.37
N GLY A 184 7.38 6.66 -12.51
CA GLY A 184 8.67 6.08 -12.91
C GLY A 184 8.87 4.63 -12.47
N ALA A 185 7.83 3.94 -12.01
CA ALA A 185 7.90 2.55 -11.55
C ALA A 185 7.76 1.55 -12.73
N VAL A 186 8.64 1.65 -13.72
CA VAL A 186 8.60 0.86 -14.97
C VAL A 186 8.55 -0.64 -14.72
N GLY A 187 9.36 -1.15 -13.79
CA GLY A 187 9.34 -2.59 -13.44
C GLY A 187 8.00 -3.06 -12.88
N LYS A 188 7.25 -2.19 -12.17
CA LYS A 188 5.88 -2.53 -11.73
C LYS A 188 4.91 -2.52 -12.90
N CYS A 189 5.06 -1.61 -13.87
CA CYS A 189 4.25 -1.61 -15.10
C CYS A 189 4.44 -2.92 -15.88
N GLU A 190 5.68 -3.38 -16.03
CA GLU A 190 5.97 -4.67 -16.68
C GLU A 190 5.31 -5.85 -15.94
N CYS A 191 5.35 -5.85 -14.60
CA CYS A 191 4.68 -6.88 -13.81
C CYS A 191 3.16 -6.88 -14.03
N ILE A 192 2.53 -5.70 -14.07
CA ILE A 192 1.08 -5.56 -14.32
C ILE A 192 0.74 -6.05 -15.73
N THR A 193 1.50 -5.66 -16.75
CA THR A 193 1.31 -6.10 -18.13
C THR A 193 1.41 -7.61 -18.27
N LYS A 194 2.40 -8.23 -17.62
CA LYS A 194 2.55 -9.69 -17.62
C LYS A 194 1.41 -10.40 -16.87
N LYS A 195 0.93 -9.81 -15.79
CA LYS A 195 -0.15 -10.37 -14.96
C LYS A 195 -1.52 -10.30 -15.65
N TYR A 196 -1.74 -9.30 -16.50
CA TYR A 196 -3.03 -9.02 -17.14
C TYR A 196 -2.88 -8.83 -18.67
N PRO A 197 -2.48 -9.87 -19.42
CA PRO A 197 -2.17 -9.73 -20.87
C PRO A 197 -3.39 -9.39 -21.74
N GLY A 198 -4.61 -9.55 -21.22
CA GLY A 198 -5.85 -9.19 -21.93
C GLY A 198 -6.28 -7.73 -21.77
N ILE A 199 -5.55 -6.92 -20.99
CA ILE A 199 -5.86 -5.51 -20.81
C ILE A 199 -5.00 -4.66 -21.75
N ALA A 200 -5.64 -3.75 -22.49
CA ALA A 200 -4.92 -2.78 -23.30
C ALA A 200 -4.34 -1.66 -22.39
N PHE A 201 -3.03 -1.63 -22.25
CA PHE A 201 -2.33 -0.54 -21.56
C PHE A 201 -1.85 0.49 -22.60
N ASN A 202 -1.94 1.76 -22.25
CA ASN A 202 -1.39 2.83 -23.09
C ASN A 202 0.15 2.77 -23.01
N THR A 203 0.79 2.24 -24.07
CA THR A 203 2.25 2.08 -24.15
C THR A 203 2.95 3.22 -24.86
N GLN A 204 2.25 4.30 -25.21
CA GLN A 204 2.82 5.44 -25.97
C GLN A 204 3.87 6.26 -25.20
N TYR A 205 4.26 5.83 -24.00
CA TYR A 205 5.23 6.52 -23.14
C TYR A 205 6.65 5.95 -23.22
N THR A 206 6.96 5.10 -24.21
CA THR A 206 8.28 4.49 -24.40
C THR A 206 9.08 5.19 -25.51
N GLN A 207 9.21 6.53 -25.45
CA GLN A 207 10.21 7.25 -26.22
C GLN A 207 10.92 8.26 -25.32
#